data_f34def09da68c830df56e120b2051946
#
_entry.id   f34def09da68c830df56e120b2051946
#
_cell.length_a   1.000
_cell.length_b   1.000
_cell.length_c   1.000
_cell.angle_alpha   90.00
_cell.angle_beta   90.00
_cell.angle_gamma   90.00
#
_symmetry.space_group_name_H-M   'P 1'
#
loop_
_entity.id
_entity.type
_entity.pdbx_description
1 polymer ?
#
loop_
_entity_poly.entity_id
_entity_poly.type
_entity_poly.pdbx_seq_one_letter_code
_entity_poly.pdbx_strand_id
1 'polypeptide(L)'
;MTQDPDPRDALAAIGEARTALGRRLVYPLGSRLLHATLMAGLVGVFAAPGPLAFPLAAVVAVGAIVVARRDQARLGWRLGAERSRGAVAVGLGLGLAMMALITLAMSPRLFDGPAWAGPLAVVLAWGMAFAAGEAWMRAWRRDLARSAV
;
A
#
# COMPACT_ATOMS: atom_id res chain seq x y z
N MET A 1 -16.76 20.36 42.35
CA MET A 1 -16.94 18.90 42.27
C MET A 1 -17.06 18.56 40.77
N THR A 2 -15.98 18.18 40.13
CA THR A 2 -15.97 17.68 38.76
C THR A 2 -16.49 16.25 38.83
N GLN A 3 -17.71 16.02 38.32
CA GLN A 3 -18.23 14.67 38.15
C GLN A 3 -17.29 13.94 37.16
N ASP A 4 -16.68 12.87 37.66
CA ASP A 4 -15.91 11.95 36.81
C ASP A 4 -16.88 11.36 35.76
N PRO A 5 -16.62 11.48 34.46
CA PRO A 5 -17.51 10.98 33.44
C PRO A 5 -17.72 9.47 33.58
N ASP A 6 -18.96 9.01 33.44
CA ASP A 6 -19.29 7.58 33.49
C ASP A 6 -18.36 6.83 32.51
N PRO A 7 -17.67 5.75 32.95
CA PRO A 7 -16.80 4.97 32.07
C PRO A 7 -17.49 4.47 30.79
N ARG A 8 -18.81 4.29 30.83
CA ARG A 8 -19.62 3.90 29.65
C ARG A 8 -19.70 5.03 28.63
N ASP A 9 -19.88 6.27 29.08
CA ASP A 9 -19.96 7.44 28.21
C ASP A 9 -18.60 7.73 27.58
N ALA A 10 -17.51 7.53 28.35
CA ALA A 10 -16.14 7.66 27.84
C ALA A 10 -15.84 6.62 26.74
N LEU A 11 -16.27 5.37 26.91
CA LEU A 11 -16.13 4.32 25.90
C LEU A 11 -16.96 4.61 24.63
N ALA A 12 -18.20 5.09 24.79
CA ALA A 12 -19.04 5.50 23.68
C ALA A 12 -18.41 6.65 22.88
N ALA A 13 -17.90 7.66 23.56
CA ALA A 13 -17.22 8.80 22.93
C ALA A 13 -15.95 8.37 22.15
N ILE A 14 -15.17 7.41 22.67
CA ILE A 14 -14.03 6.82 21.99
C ILE A 14 -14.48 6.07 20.73
N GLY A 15 -15.58 5.32 20.79
CA GLY A 15 -16.17 4.60 19.66
C GLY A 15 -16.61 5.55 18.55
N GLU A 16 -17.32 6.62 18.91
CA GLU A 16 -17.74 7.67 17.97
C GLU A 16 -16.56 8.38 17.33
N ALA A 17 -15.55 8.75 18.12
CA ALA A 17 -14.34 9.39 17.63
C ALA A 17 -13.59 8.50 16.63
N ARG A 18 -13.48 7.19 16.88
CA ARG A 18 -12.85 6.21 15.98
C ARG A 18 -13.65 6.07 14.68
N THR A 19 -14.97 6.03 14.77
CA THR A 19 -15.86 5.93 13.59
C THR A 19 -15.77 7.20 12.74
N ALA A 20 -15.76 8.36 13.37
CA ALA A 20 -15.60 9.67 12.69
C ALA A 20 -14.22 9.77 12.01
N LEU A 21 -13.17 9.30 12.67
CA LEU A 21 -11.82 9.23 12.11
C LEU A 21 -11.78 8.32 10.88
N GLY A 22 -12.39 7.14 10.97
CA GLY A 22 -12.48 6.18 9.86
C GLY A 22 -13.18 6.74 8.62
N ARG A 23 -14.20 7.60 8.81
CA ARG A 23 -14.90 8.27 7.69
C ARG A 23 -14.05 9.38 7.06
N ARG A 24 -13.22 10.08 7.84
CA ARG A 24 -12.36 11.18 7.36
C ARG A 24 -11.08 10.68 6.69
N LEU A 25 -10.68 9.44 6.93
CA LEU A 25 -9.51 8.83 6.30
C LEU A 25 -9.80 8.48 4.85
N VAL A 26 -9.60 9.47 3.98
CA VAL A 26 -9.63 9.28 2.52
C VAL A 26 -8.18 9.22 2.05
N TYR A 27 -7.80 8.10 1.47
CA TYR A 27 -6.50 7.97 0.82
C TYR A 27 -6.54 8.72 -0.51
N PRO A 28 -5.79 9.85 -0.66
CA PRO A 28 -5.92 10.69 -1.83
C PRO A 28 -5.53 9.93 -3.10
N LEU A 29 -6.28 10.16 -4.19
CA LEU A 29 -6.02 9.51 -5.48
C LEU A 29 -4.56 9.68 -5.92
N GLY A 30 -3.98 10.87 -5.72
CA GLY A 30 -2.59 11.14 -6.04
C GLY A 30 -1.58 10.24 -5.31
N SER A 31 -1.82 9.94 -4.03
CA SER A 31 -0.96 8.99 -3.29
C SER A 31 -1.12 7.56 -3.81
N ARG A 32 -2.34 7.16 -4.19
CA ARG A 32 -2.59 5.83 -4.79
C ARG A 32 -1.88 5.67 -6.13
N LEU A 33 -1.99 6.67 -7.00
CA LEU A 33 -1.30 6.69 -8.30
C LEU A 33 0.21 6.61 -8.10
N LEU A 34 0.74 7.39 -7.17
CA LEU A 34 2.17 7.44 -6.90
C LEU A 34 2.69 6.09 -6.37
N HIS A 35 1.98 5.45 -5.44
CA HIS A 35 2.33 4.10 -4.97
C HIS A 35 2.26 3.07 -6.10
N ALA A 36 1.20 3.09 -6.92
CA ALA A 36 1.08 2.18 -8.05
C ALA A 36 2.23 2.36 -9.04
N THR A 37 2.63 3.61 -9.31
CA THR A 37 3.77 3.92 -10.20
C THR A 37 5.10 3.44 -9.61
N LEU A 38 5.31 3.57 -8.30
CA LEU A 38 6.50 3.05 -7.63
C LEU A 38 6.57 1.52 -7.66
N MET A 39 5.45 0.83 -7.45
CA MET A 39 5.39 -0.63 -7.55
C MET A 39 5.62 -1.13 -8.97
N ALA A 40 5.04 -0.46 -9.96
CA ALA A 40 5.32 -0.74 -11.36
C ALA A 40 6.79 -0.45 -11.72
N GLY A 41 7.35 0.64 -11.21
CA GLY A 41 8.77 0.98 -11.35
C GLY A 41 9.69 -0.09 -10.75
N LEU A 42 9.33 -0.62 -9.59
CA LEU A 42 10.07 -1.72 -8.97
C LEU A 42 10.12 -2.96 -9.89
N VAL A 43 8.98 -3.37 -10.45
CA VAL A 43 8.94 -4.48 -11.43
C VAL A 43 9.72 -4.11 -12.69
N GLY A 44 9.62 -2.84 -13.13
CA GLY A 44 10.31 -2.30 -14.29
C GLY A 44 11.84 -2.35 -14.17
N VAL A 45 12.41 -2.22 -12.97
CA VAL A 45 13.85 -2.42 -12.73
C VAL A 45 14.31 -3.79 -13.21
N PHE A 46 13.51 -4.83 -12.93
CA PHE A 46 13.83 -6.20 -13.33
C PHE A 46 13.55 -6.48 -14.82
N ALA A 47 12.65 -5.72 -15.42
CA ALA A 47 12.38 -5.79 -16.86
C ALA A 47 13.40 -5.00 -17.69
N ALA A 48 14.04 -3.96 -17.11
CA ALA A 48 14.94 -3.05 -17.81
C ALA A 48 16.26 -3.73 -18.22
N PRO A 49 16.83 -3.42 -19.40
CA PRO A 49 18.17 -3.92 -19.80
C PRO A 49 19.23 -3.45 -18.81
N GLY A 50 20.30 -4.25 -18.65
CA GLY A 50 21.34 -4.10 -17.63
C GLY A 50 21.77 -2.67 -17.29
N PRO A 51 22.19 -1.82 -18.29
CA PRO A 51 22.66 -0.47 -17.99
C PRO A 51 21.57 0.47 -17.46
N LEU A 52 20.29 0.21 -17.76
CA LEU A 52 19.16 1.03 -17.30
C LEU A 52 18.57 0.57 -15.96
N ALA A 53 18.84 -0.64 -15.53
CA ALA A 53 18.29 -1.17 -14.27
C ALA A 53 18.78 -0.37 -13.06
N PHE A 54 20.06 0.00 -13.01
CA PHE A 54 20.64 0.69 -11.86
C PHE A 54 20.08 2.11 -11.66
N PRO A 55 20.07 3.03 -12.68
CA PRO A 55 19.47 4.34 -12.50
C PRO A 55 17.97 4.26 -12.21
N LEU A 56 17.24 3.34 -12.81
CA LEU A 56 15.82 3.13 -12.53
C LEU A 56 15.60 2.68 -11.07
N ALA A 57 16.43 1.78 -10.57
CA ALA A 57 16.37 1.35 -9.16
C ALA A 57 16.61 2.51 -8.20
N ALA A 58 17.59 3.40 -8.51
CA ALA A 58 17.86 4.57 -7.71
C ALA A 58 16.65 5.53 -7.67
N VAL A 59 16.01 5.79 -8.81
CA VAL A 59 14.81 6.63 -8.90
C VAL A 59 13.65 6.03 -8.10
N VAL A 60 13.42 4.73 -8.22
CA VAL A 60 12.37 4.03 -7.47
C VAL A 60 12.64 4.08 -5.96
N ALA A 61 13.89 3.85 -5.53
CA ALA A 61 14.26 3.89 -4.13
C ALA A 61 14.07 5.29 -3.52
N VAL A 62 14.54 6.34 -4.19
CA VAL A 62 14.36 7.74 -3.77
C VAL A 62 12.86 8.07 -3.73
N GLY A 63 12.11 7.71 -4.76
CA GLY A 63 10.67 7.90 -4.81
C GLY A 63 9.94 7.24 -3.64
N ALA A 64 10.30 6.00 -3.31
CA ALA A 64 9.72 5.26 -2.18
C ALA A 64 10.00 5.96 -0.84
N ILE A 65 11.22 6.45 -0.62
CA ILE A 65 11.59 7.19 0.59
C ILE A 65 10.77 8.50 0.70
N VAL A 66 10.67 9.26 -0.39
CA VAL A 66 9.92 10.52 -0.42
C VAL A 66 8.44 10.27 -0.11
N VAL A 67 7.84 9.25 -0.73
CA VAL A 67 6.45 8.89 -0.50
C VAL A 67 6.23 8.44 0.94
N ALA A 68 7.08 7.57 1.46
CA ALA A 68 6.98 7.09 2.84
C ALA A 68 7.03 8.26 3.84
N ARG A 69 7.97 9.20 3.67
CA ARG A 69 8.09 10.41 4.51
C ARG A 69 6.86 11.31 4.41
N ARG A 70 6.36 11.51 3.17
CA ARG A 70 5.16 12.33 2.93
C ARG A 70 3.91 11.73 3.59
N ASP A 71 3.75 10.43 3.48
CA ASP A 71 2.61 9.73 4.06
C ASP A 71 2.70 9.69 5.59
N GLN A 72 3.89 9.49 6.15
CA GLN A 72 4.13 9.63 7.59
C GLN A 72 3.76 11.02 8.11
N ALA A 73 4.16 12.08 7.40
CA ALA A 73 3.86 13.45 7.79
C ALA A 73 2.37 13.80 7.70
N ARG A 74 1.67 13.27 6.68
CA ARG A 74 0.24 13.58 6.44
C ARG A 74 -0.72 12.77 7.28
N LEU A 75 -0.44 11.49 7.49
CA LEU A 75 -1.35 10.55 8.12
C LEU A 75 -1.04 10.34 9.59
N GLY A 76 0.02 10.96 10.11
CA GLY A 76 0.48 10.71 11.47
C GLY A 76 0.71 9.22 11.73
N TRP A 77 1.14 8.49 10.70
CA TRP A 77 1.29 7.03 10.69
C TRP A 77 2.25 6.56 11.78
N ARG A 78 1.78 6.56 12.98
CA ARG A 78 2.29 5.71 14.03
C ARG A 78 1.31 4.54 14.19
N LEU A 79 1.51 3.48 13.35
CA LEU A 79 1.43 2.10 13.85
C LEU A 79 0.04 1.51 14.20
N GLY A 80 -1.08 2.07 13.74
CA GLY A 80 -2.38 1.42 13.93
C GLY A 80 -2.72 0.39 12.83
N ALA A 81 -2.26 0.64 11.60
CA ALA A 81 -2.60 -0.19 10.44
C ALA A 81 -1.91 -1.57 10.47
N GLU A 82 -0.74 -1.69 11.12
CA GLU A 82 -0.01 -2.95 11.26
C GLU A 82 -0.73 -3.98 12.12
N ARG A 83 -1.71 -3.56 12.92
CA ARG A 83 -2.53 -4.46 13.76
C ARG A 83 -3.79 -4.98 13.07
N SER A 84 -4.13 -4.44 11.90
CA SER A 84 -5.29 -4.89 11.12
C SER A 84 -4.93 -6.18 10.37
N ARG A 85 -5.50 -7.31 10.78
CA ARG A 85 -5.31 -8.61 10.10
C ARG A 85 -5.68 -8.56 8.63
N GLY A 86 -6.75 -7.83 8.30
CA GLY A 86 -7.20 -7.65 6.92
C GLY A 86 -6.20 -6.86 6.09
N ALA A 87 -5.63 -5.78 6.63
CA ALA A 87 -4.61 -4.99 5.95
C ALA A 87 -3.32 -5.79 5.74
N VAL A 88 -2.88 -6.56 6.73
CA VAL A 88 -1.72 -7.46 6.62
C VAL A 88 -1.93 -8.50 5.52
N ALA A 89 -3.11 -9.13 5.46
CA ALA A 89 -3.42 -10.11 4.42
C ALA A 89 -3.37 -9.51 3.00
N VAL A 90 -3.90 -8.28 2.81
CA VAL A 90 -3.81 -7.56 1.53
C VAL A 90 -2.34 -7.26 1.19
N GLY A 91 -1.54 -6.83 2.17
CA GLY A 91 -0.11 -6.55 1.98
C GLY A 91 0.67 -7.79 1.57
N LEU A 92 0.46 -8.91 2.25
CA LEU A 92 1.10 -10.19 1.92
C LEU A 92 0.68 -10.69 0.53
N GLY A 93 -0.61 -10.62 0.21
CA GLY A 93 -1.12 -10.97 -1.12
C GLY A 93 -0.50 -10.13 -2.23
N LEU A 94 -0.39 -8.82 -2.02
CA LEU A 94 0.30 -7.93 -2.95
C LEU A 94 1.78 -8.29 -3.08
N GLY A 95 2.47 -8.56 -1.96
CA GLY A 95 3.87 -8.96 -1.97
C GLY A 95 4.12 -10.22 -2.80
N LEU A 96 3.31 -11.26 -2.59
CA LEU A 96 3.37 -12.50 -3.38
C LEU A 96 3.09 -12.25 -4.87
N ALA A 97 2.09 -11.44 -5.18
CA ALA A 97 1.78 -11.08 -6.56
C ALA A 97 2.92 -10.29 -7.22
N MET A 98 3.56 -9.36 -6.50
CA MET A 98 4.73 -8.64 -7.01
C MET A 98 5.90 -9.58 -7.28
N MET A 99 6.16 -10.57 -6.42
CA MET A 99 7.19 -11.59 -6.66
C MET A 99 6.92 -12.38 -7.95
N ALA A 100 5.67 -12.81 -8.16
CA ALA A 100 5.29 -13.49 -9.41
C ALA A 100 5.48 -12.60 -10.64
N LEU A 101 5.13 -11.30 -10.54
CA LEU A 101 5.31 -10.35 -11.64
C LEU A 101 6.80 -10.04 -11.91
N ILE A 102 7.64 -9.98 -10.88
CA ILE A 102 9.09 -9.86 -11.05
C ILE A 102 9.63 -11.09 -11.78
N THR A 103 9.22 -12.30 -11.40
CA THR A 103 9.61 -13.53 -12.09
C THR A 103 9.17 -13.50 -13.56
N LEU A 104 7.95 -13.06 -13.84
CA LEU A 104 7.44 -12.87 -15.19
C LEU A 104 8.27 -11.82 -15.96
N ALA A 105 8.61 -10.69 -15.34
CA ALA A 105 9.42 -9.64 -15.96
C ALA A 105 10.83 -10.10 -16.32
N MET A 106 11.39 -11.04 -15.53
CA MET A 106 12.71 -11.63 -15.77
C MET A 106 12.67 -12.81 -16.75
N SER A 107 11.49 -13.34 -17.10
CA SER A 107 11.35 -14.54 -17.92
C SER A 107 12.05 -14.47 -19.27
N PRO A 108 12.10 -13.32 -20.00
CA PRO A 108 12.83 -13.22 -21.27
C PRO A 108 14.35 -13.44 -21.12
N ARG A 109 14.88 -13.17 -19.91
CA ARG A 109 16.33 -13.30 -19.65
C ARG A 109 16.73 -14.64 -19.07
N LEU A 110 15.85 -15.23 -18.25
CA LEU A 110 16.16 -16.44 -17.51
C LEU A 110 15.69 -17.71 -18.21
N PHE A 111 14.65 -17.61 -19.03
CA PHE A 111 13.93 -18.76 -19.60
C PHE A 111 13.62 -18.60 -21.09
N ASP A 112 14.31 -17.70 -21.82
CA ASP A 112 14.02 -17.37 -23.22
C ASP A 112 12.54 -17.08 -23.48
N GLY A 113 11.88 -16.46 -22.48
CA GLY A 113 10.47 -16.11 -22.54
C GLY A 113 10.19 -14.98 -23.54
N PRO A 114 8.91 -14.72 -23.84
CA PRO A 114 8.53 -13.74 -24.84
C PRO A 114 8.87 -12.30 -24.41
N ALA A 115 9.32 -11.47 -25.33
CA ALA A 115 9.75 -10.09 -25.06
C ALA A 115 8.64 -9.19 -24.46
N TRP A 116 7.37 -9.51 -24.69
CA TRP A 116 6.24 -8.78 -24.13
C TRP A 116 6.01 -9.03 -22.63
N ALA A 117 6.62 -10.07 -22.05
CA ALA A 117 6.41 -10.44 -20.65
C ALA A 117 6.83 -9.32 -19.68
N GLY A 118 7.94 -8.64 -19.94
CA GLY A 118 8.41 -7.51 -19.14
C GLY A 118 7.41 -6.34 -19.12
N PRO A 119 7.07 -5.75 -20.25
CA PRO A 119 6.06 -4.68 -20.32
C PRO A 119 4.71 -5.08 -19.72
N LEU A 120 4.24 -6.29 -19.96
CA LEU A 120 2.99 -6.79 -19.38
C LEU A 120 3.06 -6.85 -17.86
N ALA A 121 4.16 -7.37 -17.30
CA ALA A 121 4.35 -7.45 -15.86
C ALA A 121 4.31 -6.06 -15.20
N VAL A 122 4.89 -5.03 -15.82
CA VAL A 122 4.86 -3.65 -15.35
C VAL A 122 3.43 -3.08 -15.33
N VAL A 123 2.67 -3.29 -16.40
CA VAL A 123 1.27 -2.83 -16.47
C VAL A 123 0.40 -3.52 -15.43
N LEU A 124 0.55 -4.85 -15.28
CA LEU A 124 -0.17 -5.62 -14.27
C LEU A 124 0.21 -5.19 -12.85
N ALA A 125 1.50 -4.95 -12.58
CA ALA A 125 1.96 -4.46 -11.29
C ALA A 125 1.33 -3.12 -10.93
N TRP A 126 1.22 -2.20 -11.89
CA TRP A 126 0.57 -0.92 -11.70
C TRP A 126 -0.91 -1.08 -11.33
N GLY A 127 -1.67 -1.84 -12.11
CA GLY A 127 -3.09 -2.08 -11.88
C GLY A 127 -3.36 -2.79 -10.54
N MET A 128 -2.57 -3.81 -10.22
CA MET A 128 -2.69 -4.55 -8.96
C MET A 128 -2.36 -3.68 -7.74
N ALA A 129 -1.29 -2.88 -7.79
CA ALA A 129 -0.92 -1.98 -6.71
C ALA A 129 -1.99 -0.89 -6.51
N PHE A 130 -2.58 -0.37 -7.59
CA PHE A 130 -3.66 0.59 -7.52
C PHE A 130 -4.92 0.00 -6.85
N ALA A 131 -5.32 -1.21 -7.24
CA ALA A 131 -6.45 -1.93 -6.66
C ALA A 131 -6.20 -2.34 -5.20
N ALA A 132 -4.98 -2.79 -4.89
CA ALA A 132 -4.59 -3.18 -3.53
C ALA A 132 -4.64 -1.99 -2.56
N GLY A 133 -4.30 -0.79 -3.00
CA GLY A 133 -4.44 0.43 -2.19
C GLY A 133 -5.88 0.66 -1.72
N GLU A 134 -6.86 0.39 -2.58
CA GLU A 134 -8.28 0.48 -2.21
C GLU A 134 -8.72 -0.66 -1.30
N ALA A 135 -8.30 -1.89 -1.61
CA ALA A 135 -8.61 -3.06 -0.80
C ALA A 135 -8.05 -2.91 0.63
N TRP A 136 -6.83 -2.40 0.76
CA TRP A 136 -6.20 -2.06 2.04
C TRP A 136 -7.04 -1.10 2.86
N MET A 137 -7.47 0.01 2.26
CA MET A 137 -8.30 1.01 2.95
C MET A 137 -9.66 0.46 3.37
N ARG A 138 -10.28 -0.38 2.53
CA ARG A 138 -11.55 -1.05 2.87
C ARG A 138 -11.37 -2.02 4.03
N ALA A 139 -10.30 -2.83 4.02
CA ALA A 139 -9.99 -3.76 5.10
C ALA A 139 -9.77 -3.01 6.42
N TRP A 140 -8.98 -1.95 6.40
CA TRP A 140 -8.69 -1.16 7.58
C TRP A 140 -9.94 -0.48 8.17
N ARG A 141 -10.80 0.10 7.32
CA ARG A 141 -12.08 0.68 7.79
C ARG A 141 -12.99 -0.36 8.44
N ARG A 142 -13.04 -1.57 7.87
CA ARG A 142 -13.84 -2.68 8.45
C ARG A 142 -13.31 -3.10 9.82
N ASP A 143 -12.00 -3.17 9.98
CA ASP A 143 -11.39 -3.57 11.23
C ASP A 143 -11.55 -2.49 12.32
N LEU A 144 -11.49 -1.21 11.96
CA LEU A 144 -11.81 -0.10 12.87
C LEU A 144 -13.27 -0.16 13.35
N ALA A 145 -14.20 -0.47 12.44
CA ALA A 145 -15.62 -0.59 12.80
C ALA A 145 -15.89 -1.78 13.74
N ARG A 146 -15.16 -2.89 13.57
CA ARG A 146 -15.29 -4.07 14.45
C ARG A 146 -14.67 -3.88 15.83
N SER A 147 -13.67 -3.03 15.95
CA SER A 147 -12.99 -2.74 17.23
C SER A 147 -13.76 -1.73 18.08
N ALA A 148 -14.87 -1.20 17.58
CA ALA A 148 -15.73 -0.23 18.28
C ALA A 148 -16.92 -0.90 19.00
N VAL A 149 -17.09 -2.23 18.84
CA VAL A 149 -18.06 -3.08 19.54
C VAL A 149 -17.37 -3.90 20.63
#